data_256545f142cf4812e9461877a4156024
#
_entry.id   256545f142cf4812e9461877a4156024
#
_cell.length_a   1.000
_cell.length_b   1.000
_cell.length_c   1.000
_cell.angle_alpha   90.00
_cell.angle_beta   90.00
_cell.angle_gamma   90.00
#
_symmetry.space_group_name_H-M   'P 1'
#
loop_
_entity.id
_entity.type
_entity.pdbx_description
1 polymer ?
#
loop_
_entity_poly.entity_id
_entity_poly.type
_entity_poly.pdbx_seq_one_letter_code
_entity_poly.pdbx_strand_id
1 'polypeptide(L)'
;SVTFDAEHHPTNAKKPLNFSITKNVFSMFLSMAFILLIFLLSARSYKRSNNNMPSGIGKFMEPIILFIRDEVAIPNIGEKHYGRYMPFLLTLFFFIWINNVIGLIPFFPFSSNLSGNIAFTVTLALFTFIITLFSSKKYYWKHMLWMPGLPVPMKLFLAPIEFMGMFIKPIALTIRLFANITAGHIIVLSLISLTFIFKNYFVGVGSVVFVVFISVIEVLVVAIQAYIFTMLSALYFGQALEEEH
;
A
#
# COMPACT_ATOMS: atom_id res chain seq x y z
N SER A 1 -3.55 30.23 -35.50
CA SER A 1 -3.42 29.07 -36.43
C SER A 1 -2.77 27.92 -35.65
N VAL A 2 -3.42 26.76 -35.62
CA VAL A 2 -2.90 25.55 -35.05
C VAL A 2 -1.89 24.96 -36.03
N THR A 3 -0.65 24.73 -35.57
CA THR A 3 0.37 24.05 -36.39
C THR A 3 0.30 22.55 -36.10
N PHE A 4 0.38 21.74 -37.16
CA PHE A 4 0.36 20.26 -37.06
C PHE A 4 1.74 19.72 -37.40
N ASP A 5 2.19 18.63 -36.72
CA ASP A 5 3.39 17.88 -37.09
C ASP A 5 3.12 16.92 -38.26
N ALA A 6 4.15 16.18 -38.67
CA ALA A 6 4.06 15.23 -39.78
C ALA A 6 3.07 14.07 -39.54
N GLU A 7 2.66 13.84 -38.30
CA GLU A 7 1.69 12.83 -37.87
C GLU A 7 0.28 13.42 -37.62
N HIS A 8 0.01 14.67 -38.05
CA HIS A 8 -1.27 15.39 -37.87
C HIS A 8 -1.63 15.65 -36.37
N HIS A 9 -0.66 15.70 -35.48
CA HIS A 9 -0.89 16.14 -34.10
C HIS A 9 -0.70 17.66 -33.96
N PRO A 10 -1.59 18.36 -33.24
CA PRO A 10 -1.47 19.80 -33.04
C PRO A 10 -0.30 20.10 -32.08
N THR A 11 0.71 20.81 -32.59
CA THR A 11 1.97 21.12 -31.87
C THR A 11 1.84 22.29 -30.91
N ASN A 12 0.91 23.21 -31.12
CA ASN A 12 0.74 24.44 -30.35
C ASN A 12 -0.65 24.62 -29.73
N ALA A 13 -1.49 23.58 -29.72
CA ALA A 13 -2.75 23.61 -28.99
C ALA A 13 -2.50 23.47 -27.50
N LYS A 14 -2.93 24.46 -26.70
CA LYS A 14 -3.01 24.30 -25.26
C LYS A 14 -3.91 23.09 -24.96
N LYS A 15 -3.35 22.01 -24.42
CA LYS A 15 -4.15 20.87 -23.99
C LYS A 15 -5.18 21.37 -22.98
N PRO A 16 -6.48 21.23 -23.22
CA PRO A 16 -7.48 21.59 -22.23
C PRO A 16 -7.24 20.75 -20.97
N LEU A 17 -7.53 21.33 -19.80
CA LEU A 17 -7.49 20.60 -18.52
C LEU A 17 -8.42 19.38 -18.65
N ASN A 18 -7.82 18.20 -18.64
CA ASN A 18 -8.57 16.97 -18.81
C ASN A 18 -9.11 16.50 -17.45
N PHE A 19 -10.39 16.74 -17.21
CA PHE A 19 -11.12 16.27 -16.03
C PHE A 19 -11.77 14.89 -16.22
N SER A 20 -11.36 14.14 -17.23
CA SER A 20 -11.93 12.81 -17.46
C SER A 20 -11.57 11.87 -16.32
N ILE A 21 -12.59 11.19 -15.80
CA ILE A 21 -12.42 10.13 -14.80
C ILE A 21 -11.81 8.92 -15.50
N THR A 22 -10.53 8.68 -15.25
CA THR A 22 -9.85 7.49 -15.77
C THR A 22 -10.33 6.24 -15.05
N LYS A 23 -10.17 5.07 -15.66
CA LYS A 23 -10.49 3.76 -15.07
C LYS A 23 -9.86 3.59 -13.67
N ASN A 24 -8.63 4.04 -13.49
CA ASN A 24 -7.92 3.95 -12.22
C ASN A 24 -8.57 4.84 -11.14
N VAL A 25 -8.96 6.06 -11.49
CA VAL A 25 -9.65 6.98 -10.56
C VAL A 25 -11.01 6.43 -10.17
N PHE A 26 -11.77 5.88 -11.10
CA PHE A 26 -13.05 5.24 -10.82
C PHE A 26 -12.90 4.05 -9.87
N SER A 27 -11.93 3.16 -10.14
CA SER A 27 -11.64 2.01 -9.28
C SER A 27 -11.19 2.43 -7.87
N MET A 28 -10.42 3.52 -7.75
CA MET A 28 -10.01 4.08 -6.47
C MET A 28 -11.21 4.59 -5.65
N PHE A 29 -12.14 5.31 -6.27
CA PHE A 29 -13.36 5.74 -5.59
C PHE A 29 -14.24 4.56 -5.19
N LEU A 30 -14.35 3.55 -6.04
CA LEU A 30 -15.11 2.35 -5.76
C LEU A 30 -14.54 1.57 -4.58
N SER A 31 -13.21 1.38 -4.52
CA SER A 31 -12.55 0.73 -3.40
C SER A 31 -12.68 1.52 -2.10
N MET A 32 -12.57 2.86 -2.16
CA MET A 32 -12.78 3.73 -1.01
C MET A 32 -14.22 3.63 -0.48
N ALA A 33 -15.22 3.66 -1.37
CA ALA A 33 -16.61 3.48 -0.99
C ALA A 33 -16.87 2.10 -0.36
N PHE A 34 -16.24 1.05 -0.91
CA PHE A 34 -16.35 -0.31 -0.38
C PHE A 34 -15.73 -0.43 1.02
N ILE A 35 -14.56 0.17 1.24
CA ILE A 35 -13.90 0.21 2.55
C ILE A 35 -14.79 0.94 3.56
N LEU A 36 -15.29 2.14 3.20
CA LEU A 36 -16.19 2.90 4.07
C LEU A 36 -17.44 2.10 4.42
N LEU A 37 -18.02 1.40 3.46
CA LEU A 37 -19.21 0.58 3.68
C LEU A 37 -18.91 -0.56 4.67
N ILE A 38 -17.79 -1.27 4.51
CA ILE A 38 -17.36 -2.33 5.43
C ILE A 38 -17.20 -1.79 6.85
N PHE A 39 -16.48 -0.67 7.02
CA PHE A 39 -16.26 -0.08 8.34
C PHE A 39 -17.56 0.46 8.97
N LEU A 40 -18.44 1.08 8.18
CA LEU A 40 -19.74 1.54 8.67
C LEU A 40 -20.65 0.38 9.10
N LEU A 41 -20.68 -0.72 8.31
CA LEU A 41 -21.42 -1.93 8.69
C LEU A 41 -20.84 -2.59 9.93
N SER A 42 -19.52 -2.64 10.04
CA SER A 42 -18.84 -3.13 11.23
C SER A 42 -19.19 -2.29 12.46
N ALA A 43 -19.08 -0.96 12.36
CA ALA A 43 -19.42 -0.05 13.45
C ALA A 43 -20.89 -0.13 13.88
N ARG A 44 -21.82 -0.31 12.92
CA ARG A 44 -23.25 -0.52 13.22
C ARG A 44 -23.47 -1.85 13.95
N SER A 45 -22.71 -2.90 13.61
CA SER A 45 -22.79 -4.21 14.26
C SER A 45 -22.48 -4.10 15.76
N TYR A 46 -21.46 -3.31 16.14
CA TYR A 46 -21.14 -3.05 17.55
C TYR A 46 -22.23 -2.26 18.30
N LYS A 47 -22.81 -1.24 17.66
CA LYS A 47 -23.89 -0.44 18.27
C LYS A 47 -25.19 -1.22 18.49
N ARG A 48 -25.47 -2.24 17.69
CA ARG A 48 -26.71 -3.01 17.75
C ARG A 48 -26.64 -4.18 18.72
N SER A 49 -25.47 -4.60 19.13
CA SER A 49 -25.26 -5.72 20.03
C SER A 49 -25.28 -5.28 21.48
N ASN A 50 -26.28 -5.72 22.28
CA ASN A 50 -26.37 -5.46 23.72
C ASN A 50 -25.25 -6.09 24.56
N ASN A 51 -24.49 -7.03 23.98
CA ASN A 51 -23.45 -7.79 24.70
C ASN A 51 -22.02 -7.45 24.27
N ASN A 52 -21.80 -6.32 23.60
CA ASN A 52 -20.47 -5.95 23.03
C ASN A 52 -19.83 -7.02 22.13
N MET A 53 -20.56 -8.06 21.72
CA MET A 53 -20.08 -9.06 20.77
C MET A 53 -20.51 -8.68 19.37
N PRO A 54 -19.58 -8.40 18.45
CA PRO A 54 -19.92 -8.07 17.07
C PRO A 54 -20.53 -9.29 16.38
N SER A 55 -21.52 -9.03 15.52
CA SER A 55 -22.15 -10.05 14.68
C SER A 55 -21.83 -9.81 13.20
N GLY A 56 -21.82 -10.87 12.39
CA GLY A 56 -21.62 -10.77 10.95
C GLY A 56 -20.25 -10.19 10.55
N ILE A 57 -20.24 -9.10 9.78
CA ILE A 57 -19.01 -8.46 9.24
C ILE A 57 -18.09 -7.99 10.38
N GLY A 58 -18.66 -7.46 11.48
CA GLY A 58 -17.88 -7.03 12.64
C GLY A 58 -17.03 -8.16 13.22
N LYS A 59 -17.57 -9.38 13.34
CA LYS A 59 -16.85 -10.56 13.83
C LYS A 59 -15.65 -10.95 12.94
N PHE A 60 -15.76 -10.72 11.64
CA PHE A 60 -14.65 -10.97 10.70
C PHE A 60 -13.59 -9.87 10.75
N MET A 61 -14.00 -8.63 10.94
CA MET A 61 -13.09 -7.47 11.00
C MET A 61 -12.32 -7.38 12.31
N GLU A 62 -12.92 -7.79 13.42
CA GLU A 62 -12.36 -7.68 14.76
C GLU A 62 -10.97 -8.31 14.90
N PRO A 63 -10.74 -9.58 14.52
CA PRO A 63 -9.42 -10.18 14.65
C PRO A 63 -8.35 -9.47 13.84
N ILE A 64 -8.70 -8.92 12.67
CA ILE A 64 -7.75 -8.18 11.82
C ILE A 64 -7.41 -6.83 12.47
N ILE A 65 -8.41 -6.13 13.00
CA ILE A 65 -8.21 -4.85 13.69
C ILE A 65 -7.37 -5.05 14.95
N LEU A 66 -7.66 -6.09 15.75
CA LEU A 66 -6.89 -6.44 16.93
C LEU A 66 -5.46 -6.84 16.58
N PHE A 67 -5.27 -7.62 15.52
CA PHE A 67 -3.94 -7.97 15.02
C PHE A 67 -3.11 -6.73 14.67
N ILE A 68 -3.68 -5.78 13.91
CA ILE A 68 -2.96 -4.53 13.59
C ILE A 68 -2.70 -3.69 14.85
N ARG A 69 -3.61 -3.70 15.82
CA ARG A 69 -3.39 -3.00 17.09
C ARG A 69 -2.27 -3.62 17.89
N ASP A 70 -2.35 -4.94 18.13
CA ASP A 70 -1.51 -5.63 19.10
C ASP A 70 -0.12 -5.99 18.55
N GLU A 71 -0.04 -6.34 17.26
CA GLU A 71 1.21 -6.75 16.61
C GLU A 71 1.92 -5.60 15.85
N VAL A 72 1.19 -4.55 15.50
CA VAL A 72 1.78 -3.47 14.69
C VAL A 72 1.79 -2.13 15.44
N ALA A 73 0.64 -1.66 15.93
CA ALA A 73 0.54 -0.31 16.47
C ALA A 73 1.18 -0.19 17.86
N ILE A 74 0.83 -1.06 18.80
CA ILE A 74 1.33 -1.01 20.19
C ILE A 74 2.83 -1.24 20.25
N PRO A 75 3.42 -2.29 19.65
CA PRO A 75 4.86 -2.56 19.75
C PRO A 75 5.74 -1.47 19.13
N ASN A 76 5.26 -0.82 18.07
CA ASN A 76 6.06 0.17 17.33
C ASN A 76 5.85 1.62 17.79
N ILE A 77 4.63 1.99 18.22
CA ILE A 77 4.29 3.39 18.55
C ILE A 77 4.19 3.58 20.09
N GLY A 78 3.94 2.49 20.83
CA GLY A 78 3.74 2.51 22.27
C GLY A 78 2.28 2.76 22.69
N GLU A 79 1.92 2.28 23.88
CA GLU A 79 0.55 2.32 24.41
C GLU A 79 -0.02 3.74 24.55
N LYS A 80 0.82 4.75 24.79
CA LYS A 80 0.38 6.14 24.97
C LYS A 80 -0.09 6.84 23.70
N HIS A 81 0.47 6.47 22.55
CA HIS A 81 0.31 7.23 21.32
C HIS A 81 -0.38 6.45 20.19
N TYR A 82 -0.46 5.10 20.27
CA TYR A 82 -1.00 4.29 19.17
C TYR A 82 -2.42 4.69 18.75
N GLY A 83 -3.27 5.08 19.70
CA GLY A 83 -4.66 5.42 19.42
C GLY A 83 -4.84 6.58 18.41
N ARG A 84 -3.89 7.51 18.37
CA ARG A 84 -3.89 8.64 17.42
C ARG A 84 -3.60 8.18 15.99
N TYR A 85 -2.72 7.20 15.82
CA TYR A 85 -2.26 6.72 14.50
C TYR A 85 -3.02 5.49 14.03
N MET A 86 -3.73 4.81 14.91
CA MET A 86 -4.49 3.60 14.60
C MET A 86 -5.47 3.77 13.43
N PRO A 87 -6.28 4.86 13.33
CA PRO A 87 -7.18 5.05 12.19
C PRO A 87 -6.42 5.14 10.86
N PHE A 88 -5.26 5.80 10.86
CA PHE A 88 -4.43 5.89 9.65
C PHE A 88 -3.84 4.53 9.27
N LEU A 89 -3.30 3.78 10.22
CA LEU A 89 -2.72 2.46 9.98
C LEU A 89 -3.75 1.46 9.46
N LEU A 90 -4.96 1.46 10.03
CA LEU A 90 -6.07 0.63 9.55
C LEU A 90 -6.48 1.03 8.13
N THR A 91 -6.63 2.33 7.87
CA THR A 91 -6.98 2.82 6.53
C THR A 91 -5.92 2.40 5.53
N LEU A 92 -4.64 2.56 5.85
CA LEU A 92 -3.52 2.19 5.02
C LEU A 92 -3.51 0.68 4.70
N PHE A 93 -3.63 -0.15 5.74
CA PHE A 93 -3.66 -1.61 5.60
C PHE A 93 -4.81 -2.07 4.70
N PHE A 94 -6.04 -1.70 5.03
CA PHE A 94 -7.21 -2.12 4.27
C PHE A 94 -7.23 -1.54 2.87
N PHE A 95 -6.77 -0.30 2.69
CA PHE A 95 -6.71 0.32 1.39
C PHE A 95 -5.72 -0.38 0.46
N ILE A 96 -4.53 -0.70 0.93
CA ILE A 96 -3.55 -1.47 0.14
C ILE A 96 -4.08 -2.88 -0.11
N TRP A 97 -4.54 -3.57 0.93
CA TRP A 97 -4.99 -4.96 0.81
C TRP A 97 -6.17 -5.11 -0.15
N ILE A 98 -7.22 -4.32 0.05
CA ILE A 98 -8.45 -4.42 -0.76
C ILE A 98 -8.18 -4.00 -2.21
N ASN A 99 -7.43 -2.92 -2.45
CA ASN A 99 -7.09 -2.51 -3.81
C ASN A 99 -6.26 -3.56 -4.55
N ASN A 100 -5.34 -4.21 -3.85
CA ASN A 100 -4.54 -5.27 -4.43
C ASN A 100 -5.36 -6.53 -4.73
N VAL A 101 -6.23 -6.94 -3.80
CA VAL A 101 -7.15 -8.07 -4.02
C VAL A 101 -8.11 -7.79 -5.18
N ILE A 102 -8.66 -6.59 -5.25
CA ILE A 102 -9.51 -6.15 -6.37
C ILE A 102 -8.72 -6.18 -7.68
N GLY A 103 -7.44 -5.76 -7.66
CA GLY A 103 -6.57 -5.77 -8.84
C GLY A 103 -6.28 -7.17 -9.38
N LEU A 104 -6.36 -8.22 -8.56
CA LEU A 104 -6.20 -9.61 -8.97
C LEU A 104 -7.43 -10.17 -9.71
N ILE A 105 -8.60 -9.53 -9.56
CA ILE A 105 -9.84 -9.98 -10.19
C ILE A 105 -9.89 -9.45 -11.64
N PRO A 106 -9.86 -10.31 -12.67
CA PRO A 106 -9.74 -9.87 -14.06
C PRO A 106 -11.08 -9.40 -14.68
N PHE A 107 -12.12 -9.11 -13.88
CA PHE A 107 -13.44 -8.72 -14.35
C PHE A 107 -13.71 -7.22 -14.19
N PHE A 108 -14.32 -6.62 -15.21
CA PHE A 108 -14.85 -5.26 -15.09
C PHE A 108 -15.97 -5.18 -14.03
N PRO A 109 -16.01 -4.13 -13.17
CA PRO A 109 -15.20 -2.91 -13.15
C PRO A 109 -13.88 -3.01 -12.37
N PHE A 110 -13.56 -4.18 -11.80
CA PHE A 110 -12.47 -4.39 -10.85
C PHE A 110 -11.08 -4.62 -11.49
N SER A 111 -10.98 -4.80 -12.80
CA SER A 111 -9.73 -5.11 -13.49
C SER A 111 -8.71 -3.94 -13.54
N SER A 112 -8.78 -3.00 -12.59
CA SER A 112 -7.82 -1.89 -12.49
C SER A 112 -6.75 -2.23 -11.46
N ASN A 113 -5.53 -2.46 -11.94
CA ASN A 113 -4.37 -2.67 -11.11
C ASN A 113 -3.83 -1.32 -10.60
N LEU A 114 -4.43 -0.80 -9.51
CA LEU A 114 -4.03 0.48 -8.92
C LEU A 114 -2.60 0.44 -8.38
N SER A 115 -2.23 -0.65 -7.74
CA SER A 115 -0.89 -0.81 -7.15
C SER A 115 0.19 -1.09 -8.20
N GLY A 116 -0.19 -1.52 -9.41
CA GLY A 116 0.67 -1.55 -10.60
C GLY A 116 0.93 -0.16 -11.20
N ASN A 117 0.29 0.88 -10.68
CA ASN A 117 0.59 2.26 -11.05
C ASN A 117 1.57 2.86 -10.05
N ILE A 118 2.79 3.13 -10.52
CA ILE A 118 3.85 3.67 -9.67
C ILE A 118 3.47 5.03 -9.04
N ALA A 119 2.69 5.86 -9.72
CA ALA A 119 2.22 7.13 -9.17
C ALA A 119 1.32 6.93 -7.94
N PHE A 120 0.49 5.89 -7.93
CA PHE A 120 -0.36 5.55 -6.80
C PHE A 120 0.48 5.10 -5.59
N THR A 121 1.43 4.20 -5.80
CA THR A 121 2.28 3.67 -4.73
C THR A 121 3.22 4.73 -4.17
N VAL A 122 3.75 5.60 -5.01
CA VAL A 122 4.53 6.79 -4.60
C VAL A 122 3.68 7.73 -3.74
N THR A 123 2.43 7.97 -4.13
CA THR A 123 1.52 8.85 -3.37
C THR A 123 1.27 8.31 -1.97
N LEU A 124 1.01 7.00 -1.80
CA LEU A 124 0.85 6.39 -0.48
C LEU A 124 2.11 6.49 0.39
N ALA A 125 3.27 6.21 -0.21
CA ALA A 125 4.54 6.34 0.48
C ALA A 125 4.85 7.79 0.88
N LEU A 126 4.50 8.76 0.03
CA LEU A 126 4.61 10.19 0.31
C LEU A 126 3.69 10.63 1.45
N PHE A 127 2.44 10.18 1.49
CA PHE A 127 1.54 10.47 2.62
C PHE A 127 2.10 9.95 3.94
N THR A 128 2.59 8.70 3.98
CA THR A 128 3.23 8.14 5.17
C THR A 128 4.45 8.98 5.58
N PHE A 129 5.28 9.33 4.61
CA PHE A 129 6.47 10.15 4.83
C PHE A 129 6.13 11.55 5.38
N ILE A 130 5.14 12.21 4.81
CA ILE A 130 4.66 13.53 5.25
C ILE A 130 4.14 13.45 6.68
N ILE A 131 3.31 12.46 7.00
CA ILE A 131 2.78 12.27 8.36
C ILE A 131 3.93 12.02 9.34
N THR A 132 4.92 11.23 8.96
CA THR A 132 6.13 11.00 9.77
C THR A 132 6.87 12.30 10.05
N LEU A 133 7.09 13.14 9.03
CA LEU A 133 7.75 14.44 9.18
C LEU A 133 6.99 15.38 10.11
N PHE A 134 5.66 15.48 9.95
CA PHE A 134 4.84 16.32 10.83
C PHE A 134 4.70 15.79 12.26
N SER A 135 4.86 14.48 12.45
CA SER A 135 4.85 13.83 13.77
C SER A 135 6.21 13.87 14.44
N SER A 136 7.27 14.16 13.69
CA SER A 136 8.64 14.12 14.20
C SER A 136 8.91 15.25 15.19
N LYS A 137 9.44 14.87 16.38
CA LYS A 137 9.89 15.78 17.42
C LYS A 137 11.32 16.26 17.14
N LYS A 138 11.76 17.32 17.83
CA LYS A 138 13.15 17.84 17.73
C LYS A 138 14.19 16.76 18.06
N TYR A 139 13.84 15.82 18.95
CA TYR A 139 14.69 14.69 19.34
C TYR A 139 14.97 13.76 18.14
N TYR A 140 13.96 13.44 17.32
CA TYR A 140 14.11 12.64 16.10
C TYR A 140 15.18 13.21 15.16
N TRP A 141 15.14 14.53 14.89
CA TRP A 141 16.12 15.20 14.05
C TRP A 141 17.51 15.25 14.69
N LYS A 142 17.57 15.45 16.01
CA LYS A 142 18.82 15.42 16.78
C LYS A 142 19.42 14.01 16.75
N HIS A 143 18.62 12.97 16.94
CA HIS A 143 19.07 11.58 16.90
C HIS A 143 19.55 11.18 15.50
N MET A 144 18.83 11.57 14.46
CA MET A 144 19.16 11.26 13.06
C MET A 144 20.45 11.95 12.60
N LEU A 145 20.64 13.24 12.97
CA LEU A 145 21.82 13.99 12.55
C LEU A 145 22.99 13.87 13.53
N TRP A 146 22.71 13.63 14.81
CA TRP A 146 23.72 13.61 15.87
C TRP A 146 23.41 12.55 16.93
N MET A 147 23.62 11.31 16.58
CA MET A 147 23.35 10.15 17.43
C MET A 147 24.13 10.23 18.75
N PRO A 148 23.48 10.22 19.94
CA PRO A 148 24.19 10.25 21.21
C PRO A 148 24.99 8.96 21.42
N GLY A 149 26.12 9.05 22.18
CA GLY A 149 26.91 7.87 22.57
C GLY A 149 27.96 7.41 21.55
N LEU A 150 28.08 8.01 20.37
CA LEU A 150 29.09 7.61 19.38
C LEU A 150 30.25 8.61 19.26
N PRO A 151 31.47 8.19 18.92
CA PRO A 151 32.59 9.08 18.64
C PRO A 151 32.34 9.95 17.39
N VAL A 152 32.86 11.18 17.37
CA VAL A 152 32.62 12.20 16.34
C VAL A 152 32.85 11.69 14.89
N PRO A 153 33.92 10.96 14.58
CA PRO A 153 34.14 10.45 13.21
C PRO A 153 33.02 9.54 12.73
N MET A 154 32.50 8.70 13.63
CA MET A 154 31.45 7.73 13.32
C MET A 154 30.10 8.42 13.09
N LYS A 155 29.80 9.48 13.86
CA LYS A 155 28.61 10.33 13.65
C LYS A 155 28.60 10.95 12.26
N LEU A 156 29.74 11.43 11.80
CA LEU A 156 29.87 12.07 10.50
C LEU A 156 29.58 11.10 9.33
N PHE A 157 29.90 9.80 9.50
CA PHE A 157 29.61 8.77 8.52
C PHE A 157 28.15 8.27 8.61
N LEU A 158 27.61 8.12 9.83
CA LEU A 158 26.25 7.61 10.02
C LEU A 158 25.18 8.63 9.63
N ALA A 159 25.36 9.92 9.93
CA ALA A 159 24.36 10.94 9.65
C ALA A 159 23.91 11.01 8.17
N PRO A 160 24.79 10.98 7.17
CA PRO A 160 24.37 10.90 5.76
C PRO A 160 23.64 9.61 5.43
N ILE A 161 24.04 8.46 6.00
CA ILE A 161 23.43 7.15 5.74
C ILE A 161 22.02 7.12 6.31
N GLU A 162 21.83 7.60 7.57
CA GLU A 162 20.53 7.68 8.22
C GLU A 162 19.60 8.64 7.47
N PHE A 163 20.12 9.79 7.07
CA PHE A 163 19.38 10.78 6.27
C PHE A 163 18.95 10.19 4.91
N MET A 164 19.83 9.51 4.20
CA MET A 164 19.49 8.82 2.96
C MET A 164 18.50 7.66 3.22
N GLY A 165 18.65 6.94 4.32
CA GLY A 165 17.74 5.88 4.74
C GLY A 165 16.30 6.35 4.85
N MET A 166 16.07 7.57 5.33
CA MET A 166 14.73 8.16 5.43
C MET A 166 14.02 8.26 4.06
N PHE A 167 14.76 8.53 2.99
CA PHE A 167 14.21 8.58 1.63
C PHE A 167 14.17 7.21 0.95
N ILE A 168 15.20 6.38 1.16
CA ILE A 168 15.29 5.06 0.54
C ILE A 168 14.16 4.15 1.02
N LYS A 169 13.76 4.23 2.28
CA LYS A 169 12.71 3.39 2.87
C LYS A 169 11.35 3.54 2.16
N PRO A 170 10.77 4.74 1.96
CA PRO A 170 9.54 4.92 1.16
C PRO A 170 9.71 4.48 -0.29
N ILE A 171 10.86 4.74 -0.90
CA ILE A 171 11.15 4.34 -2.28
C ILE A 171 11.17 2.80 -2.41
N ALA A 172 11.89 2.12 -1.51
CA ALA A 172 11.94 0.66 -1.50
C ALA A 172 10.55 0.04 -1.30
N LEU A 173 9.72 0.66 -0.46
CA LEU A 173 8.35 0.24 -0.21
C LEU A 173 7.47 0.39 -1.47
N THR A 174 7.61 1.50 -2.17
CA THR A 174 6.94 1.78 -3.45
C THR A 174 7.34 0.77 -4.51
N ILE A 175 8.65 0.55 -4.71
CA ILE A 175 9.16 -0.39 -5.72
C ILE A 175 8.69 -1.81 -5.41
N ARG A 176 8.71 -2.23 -4.15
CA ARG A 176 8.27 -3.58 -3.76
C ARG A 176 6.80 -3.80 -4.09
N LEU A 177 5.93 -2.83 -3.76
CA LEU A 177 4.49 -2.94 -4.03
C LEU A 177 4.24 -2.99 -5.55
N PHE A 178 4.84 -2.11 -6.30
CA PHE A 178 4.74 -2.05 -7.76
C PHE A 178 5.29 -3.33 -8.43
N ALA A 179 6.51 -3.76 -8.05
CA ALA A 179 7.18 -4.89 -8.68
C ALA A 179 6.45 -6.21 -8.44
N ASN A 180 5.97 -6.47 -7.22
CA ASN A 180 5.27 -7.72 -6.90
C ASN A 180 4.02 -7.90 -7.76
N ILE A 181 3.20 -6.86 -7.87
CA ILE A 181 1.94 -6.94 -8.64
C ILE A 181 2.22 -7.01 -10.14
N THR A 182 3.16 -6.22 -10.64
CA THR A 182 3.52 -6.25 -12.05
C THR A 182 4.13 -7.60 -12.45
N ALA A 183 5.01 -8.17 -11.62
CA ALA A 183 5.60 -9.48 -11.85
C ALA A 183 4.54 -10.58 -11.86
N GLY A 184 3.60 -10.60 -10.91
CA GLY A 184 2.51 -11.57 -10.87
C GLY A 184 1.67 -11.57 -12.15
N HIS A 185 1.23 -10.40 -12.58
CA HIS A 185 0.49 -10.28 -13.85
C HIS A 185 1.29 -10.75 -15.08
N ILE A 186 2.58 -10.42 -15.16
CA ILE A 186 3.43 -10.86 -16.26
C ILE A 186 3.55 -12.38 -16.27
N ILE A 187 3.76 -13.03 -15.12
CA ILE A 187 3.87 -14.48 -15.03
C ILE A 187 2.58 -15.17 -15.45
N VAL A 188 1.42 -14.72 -14.96
CA VAL A 188 0.12 -15.27 -15.32
C VAL A 188 -0.15 -15.15 -16.82
N LEU A 189 0.09 -13.96 -17.40
CA LEU A 189 -0.07 -13.74 -18.84
C LEU A 189 0.88 -14.60 -19.67
N SER A 190 2.12 -14.78 -19.21
CA SER A 190 3.11 -15.62 -19.89
C SER A 190 2.69 -17.08 -19.91
N LEU A 191 2.16 -17.62 -18.80
CA LEU A 191 1.66 -18.99 -18.72
C LEU A 191 0.43 -19.22 -19.62
N ILE A 192 -0.49 -18.25 -19.66
CA ILE A 192 -1.64 -18.32 -20.57
C ILE A 192 -1.17 -18.30 -22.02
N SER A 193 -0.23 -17.39 -22.36
CA SER A 193 0.34 -17.29 -23.73
C SER A 193 1.02 -18.58 -24.16
N LEU A 194 1.66 -19.29 -23.26
CA LEU A 194 2.32 -20.59 -23.52
C LEU A 194 1.34 -21.63 -24.06
N THR A 195 0.10 -21.61 -23.54
CA THR A 195 -0.98 -22.51 -24.00
C THR A 195 -1.30 -22.29 -25.48
N PHE A 196 -1.32 -21.01 -25.91
CA PHE A 196 -1.62 -20.67 -27.32
C PHE A 196 -0.44 -20.99 -28.25
N ILE A 197 0.80 -20.83 -27.76
CA ILE A 197 2.01 -21.08 -28.56
C ILE A 197 2.16 -22.59 -28.86
N PHE A 198 2.05 -23.42 -27.83
CA PHE A 198 2.26 -24.88 -27.97
C PHE A 198 1.07 -25.62 -28.58
N LYS A 199 -0.14 -25.03 -28.58
CA LYS A 199 -1.38 -25.65 -29.08
C LYS A 199 -1.59 -27.09 -28.61
N ASN A 200 -1.07 -27.43 -27.43
CA ASN A 200 -1.13 -28.77 -26.86
C ASN A 200 -2.02 -28.75 -25.62
N TYR A 201 -2.99 -29.68 -25.57
CA TYR A 201 -3.94 -29.78 -24.49
C TYR A 201 -3.27 -30.05 -23.12
N PHE A 202 -2.24 -30.87 -23.07
CA PHE A 202 -1.50 -31.15 -21.83
C PHE A 202 -0.78 -29.92 -21.28
N VAL A 203 -0.21 -29.09 -22.16
CA VAL A 203 0.40 -27.83 -21.80
C VAL A 203 -0.68 -26.85 -21.28
N GLY A 204 -1.85 -26.86 -21.91
CA GLY A 204 -2.98 -26.03 -21.45
C GLY A 204 -3.43 -26.38 -20.03
N VAL A 205 -3.66 -27.66 -19.74
CA VAL A 205 -4.04 -28.12 -18.40
C VAL A 205 -2.95 -27.78 -17.36
N GLY A 206 -1.68 -28.06 -17.70
CA GLY A 206 -0.56 -27.70 -16.85
C GLY A 206 -0.49 -26.20 -16.55
N SER A 207 -0.63 -25.36 -17.57
CA SER A 207 -0.63 -23.90 -17.41
C SER A 207 -1.76 -23.41 -16.49
N VAL A 208 -2.96 -23.97 -16.61
CA VAL A 208 -4.09 -23.62 -15.73
C VAL A 208 -3.78 -23.94 -14.26
N VAL A 209 -3.24 -25.13 -13.99
CA VAL A 209 -2.87 -25.54 -12.62
C VAL A 209 -1.81 -24.58 -12.05
N PHE A 210 -0.78 -24.22 -12.84
CA PHE A 210 0.23 -23.26 -12.42
C PHE A 210 -0.33 -21.86 -12.21
N VAL A 211 -1.23 -21.39 -13.08
CA VAL A 211 -1.90 -20.08 -12.91
C VAL A 211 -2.69 -20.04 -11.60
N VAL A 212 -3.46 -21.07 -11.29
CA VAL A 212 -4.21 -21.14 -10.03
C VAL A 212 -3.25 -21.11 -8.82
N PHE A 213 -2.19 -21.90 -8.87
CA PHE A 213 -1.19 -21.93 -7.80
C PHE A 213 -0.52 -20.56 -7.59
N ILE A 214 -0.10 -19.91 -8.67
CA ILE A 214 0.50 -18.58 -8.63
C ILE A 214 -0.51 -17.55 -8.10
N SER A 215 -1.77 -17.60 -8.52
CA SER A 215 -2.81 -16.68 -8.04
C SER A 215 -3.04 -16.80 -6.52
N VAL A 216 -2.97 -18.00 -5.97
CA VAL A 216 -3.04 -18.21 -4.51
C VAL A 216 -1.83 -17.57 -3.80
N ILE A 217 -0.63 -17.79 -4.33
CA ILE A 217 0.58 -17.14 -3.80
C ILE A 217 0.46 -15.62 -3.89
N GLU A 218 -0.04 -15.10 -4.99
CA GLU A 218 -0.19 -13.66 -5.23
C GLU A 218 -1.13 -13.00 -4.20
N VAL A 219 -2.26 -13.65 -3.87
CA VAL A 219 -3.17 -13.19 -2.80
C VAL A 219 -2.44 -13.14 -1.45
N LEU A 220 -1.63 -14.15 -1.14
CA LEU A 220 -0.86 -14.19 0.11
C LEU A 220 0.21 -13.10 0.14
N VAL A 221 0.95 -12.91 -0.95
CA VAL A 221 1.97 -11.87 -1.08
C VAL A 221 1.35 -10.48 -0.92
N VAL A 222 0.19 -10.24 -1.48
CA VAL A 222 -0.56 -8.99 -1.35
C VAL A 222 -0.94 -8.70 0.11
N ALA A 223 -1.39 -9.69 0.86
CA ALA A 223 -1.70 -9.53 2.28
C ALA A 223 -0.45 -9.21 3.11
N ILE A 224 0.64 -9.95 2.88
CA ILE A 224 1.94 -9.70 3.52
C ILE A 224 2.45 -8.30 3.16
N GLN A 225 2.28 -7.85 1.93
CA GLN A 225 2.74 -6.54 1.49
C GLN A 225 1.98 -5.39 2.19
N ALA A 226 0.66 -5.53 2.35
CA ALA A 226 -0.14 -4.57 3.12
C ALA A 226 0.32 -4.52 4.59
N TYR A 227 0.60 -5.69 5.18
CA TYR A 227 1.14 -5.80 6.53
C TYR A 227 2.50 -5.12 6.67
N ILE A 228 3.47 -5.44 5.80
CA ILE A 228 4.82 -4.87 5.85
C ILE A 228 4.76 -3.34 5.68
N PHE A 229 3.92 -2.85 4.77
CA PHE A 229 3.76 -1.41 4.56
C PHE A 229 3.25 -0.72 5.83
N THR A 230 2.23 -1.28 6.45
CA THR A 230 1.63 -0.75 7.68
C THR A 230 2.59 -0.82 8.85
N MET A 231 3.32 -1.94 9.00
CA MET A 231 4.32 -2.13 10.05
C MET A 231 5.47 -1.13 9.93
N LEU A 232 6.03 -0.93 8.74
CA LEU A 232 7.08 0.07 8.53
C LEU A 232 6.57 1.49 8.76
N SER A 233 5.32 1.79 8.40
CA SER A 233 4.71 3.10 8.70
C SER A 233 4.57 3.31 10.20
N ALA A 234 4.14 2.29 10.97
CA ALA A 234 4.06 2.34 12.42
C ALA A 234 5.44 2.52 13.07
N LEU A 235 6.46 1.83 12.55
CA LEU A 235 7.84 1.97 13.01
C LEU A 235 8.34 3.42 12.81
N TYR A 236 8.03 4.05 11.69
CA TYR A 236 8.43 5.44 11.44
C TYR A 236 7.73 6.41 12.40
N PHE A 237 6.44 6.17 12.69
CA PHE A 237 5.73 6.98 13.67
C PHE A 237 6.31 6.80 15.08
N GLY A 238 6.65 5.57 15.45
CA GLY A 238 7.31 5.28 16.73
C GLY A 238 8.64 6.02 16.86
N GLN A 239 9.52 5.88 15.88
CA GLN A 239 10.79 6.59 15.83
C GLN A 239 10.62 8.12 15.87
N ALA A 240 9.60 8.66 15.18
CA ALA A 240 9.31 10.09 15.18
C ALA A 240 8.82 10.62 16.51
N LEU A 241 8.21 9.76 17.36
CA LEU A 241 7.64 10.09 18.65
C LEU A 241 8.58 9.82 19.83
N GLU A 242 9.70 9.15 19.60
CA GLU A 242 10.67 8.79 20.64
C GLU A 242 11.15 10.04 21.38
N GLU A 243 11.12 10.00 22.72
CA GLU A 243 11.57 11.06 23.62
C GLU A 243 12.84 10.62 24.33
N GLU A 244 13.66 11.59 24.71
CA GLU A 244 14.82 11.37 25.58
C GLU A 244 14.33 10.89 26.96
N HIS A 245 14.65 9.65 27.33
CA HIS A 245 14.50 9.13 28.70
C HIS A 245 15.74 9.41 29.51
#